data_cd4c20003130f0a9145ea7cf5b4da250
#
_entry.id   cd4c20003130f0a9145ea7cf5b4da250
#
_cell.length_a   1.000
_cell.length_b   1.000
_cell.length_c   1.000
_cell.angle_alpha   90.00
_cell.angle_beta   90.00
_cell.angle_gamma   90.00
#
_symmetry.space_group_name_H-M   'P 1'
#
loop_
_entity.id
_entity.type
_entity.pdbx_description
1 polymer ?
#
loop_
_entity_poly.entity_id
_entity_poly.type
_entity_poly.pdbx_seq_one_letter_code
_entity_poly.pdbx_strand_id
1 'polypeptide(L)'
;MLREVKNPGVIDFQDAVAGPVTYDLVSLLRDCYVRWPGERVDAWVAEYYRAAHAAGLLGMVDEAEFLEWFDLMGVQRHLKAAGIFARLNHRDGKSGYLGDIPRTLGYIVEVGKRRAEVTSLAEFIADRVLPNL
;
A
#
# COMPACT_ATOMS: atom_id res chain seq x y z
N MET A 1 30.38 5.17 -7.14
CA MET A 1 30.56 6.60 -6.75
C MET A 1 29.35 7.37 -7.27
N LEU A 2 28.36 7.65 -6.41
CA LEU A 2 27.21 8.47 -6.78
C LEU A 2 27.74 9.91 -6.97
N ARG A 3 27.63 10.42 -8.18
CA ARG A 3 27.90 11.85 -8.43
C ARG A 3 26.90 12.68 -7.61
N GLU A 4 27.27 13.87 -7.19
CA GLU A 4 26.37 14.86 -6.60
C GLU A 4 25.19 15.11 -7.54
N VAL A 5 24.16 14.31 -7.42
CA VAL A 5 22.87 14.55 -8.06
C VAL A 5 22.05 15.33 -7.06
N LYS A 6 21.44 16.45 -7.48
CA LYS A 6 20.45 17.13 -6.65
C LYS A 6 19.40 16.11 -6.26
N ASN A 7 19.36 15.79 -4.98
CA ASN A 7 18.48 14.83 -4.35
C ASN A 7 16.98 15.00 -4.71
N PRO A 8 16.22 13.91 -4.77
CA PRO A 8 16.57 12.51 -4.54
C PRO A 8 17.10 11.82 -5.80
N GLY A 9 18.00 10.84 -5.62
CA GLY A 9 18.38 9.93 -6.68
C GLY A 9 17.36 8.79 -6.80
N VAL A 10 16.98 8.42 -8.02
CA VAL A 10 16.11 7.26 -8.31
C VAL A 10 16.96 6.04 -8.53
N ILE A 11 16.68 4.97 -7.79
CA ILE A 11 17.36 3.66 -7.88
C ILE A 11 16.30 2.57 -8.07
N ASP A 12 16.74 1.37 -8.44
CA ASP A 12 15.89 0.17 -8.54
C ASP A 12 14.72 0.32 -9.53
N PHE A 13 14.99 0.95 -10.67
CA PHE A 13 13.98 1.23 -11.70
C PHE A 13 13.98 0.22 -12.85
N GLN A 14 14.84 -0.79 -12.81
CA GLN A 14 15.11 -1.72 -13.93
C GLN A 14 13.89 -2.57 -14.32
N ASP A 15 12.98 -2.85 -13.42
CA ASP A 15 11.75 -3.62 -13.68
C ASP A 15 10.51 -2.73 -13.74
N ALA A 16 10.69 -1.44 -14.04
CA ALA A 16 9.58 -0.51 -14.16
C ALA A 16 8.66 -0.89 -15.33
N VAL A 17 7.37 -0.92 -15.06
CA VAL A 17 6.30 -1.24 -16.03
C VAL A 17 5.19 -0.21 -15.96
N ALA A 18 4.41 -0.10 -17.04
CA ALA A 18 3.17 0.68 -16.99
C ALA A 18 2.17 0.01 -16.06
N GLY A 19 1.64 0.76 -15.09
CA GLY A 19 0.76 0.24 -14.06
C GLY A 19 -0.06 1.34 -13.39
N PRO A 20 -0.87 0.99 -12.39
CA PRO A 20 -1.68 1.95 -11.66
C PRO A 20 -0.82 3.00 -10.95
N VAL A 21 -1.16 4.28 -11.14
CA VAL A 21 -0.42 5.43 -10.59
C VAL A 21 -0.31 5.42 -9.06
N THR A 22 -1.21 4.73 -8.38
CA THR A 22 -1.25 4.61 -6.91
C THR A 22 -0.37 3.49 -6.35
N TYR A 23 0.23 2.64 -7.20
CA TYR A 23 0.99 1.46 -6.75
C TYR A 23 2.19 1.83 -5.87
N ASP A 24 3.04 2.73 -6.35
CA ASP A 24 4.24 3.15 -5.61
C ASP A 24 3.88 4.05 -4.42
N LEU A 25 2.84 4.87 -4.58
CA LEU A 25 2.33 5.72 -3.51
C LEU A 25 1.84 4.89 -2.32
N VAL A 26 1.10 3.81 -2.56
CA VAL A 26 0.70 2.86 -1.51
C VAL A 26 1.92 2.22 -0.85
N SER A 27 2.91 1.83 -1.64
CA SER A 27 4.15 1.22 -1.11
C SER A 27 4.86 2.12 -0.13
N LEU A 28 4.87 3.42 -0.42
CA LEU A 28 5.55 4.43 0.40
C LEU A 28 4.74 4.81 1.64
N LEU A 29 3.42 5.01 1.50
CA LEU A 29 2.59 5.61 2.55
C LEU A 29 1.91 4.57 3.46
N ARG A 30 1.70 3.35 2.97
CA ARG A 30 1.16 2.20 3.74
C ARG A 30 2.14 1.03 3.68
N ASP A 31 3.35 1.30 4.13
CA ASP A 31 4.45 0.35 4.21
C ASP A 31 4.13 -0.80 5.18
N CYS A 32 4.64 -2.00 4.89
CA CYS A 32 4.48 -3.18 5.75
C CYS A 32 5.32 -3.11 7.03
N TYR A 33 6.37 -2.29 7.06
CA TYR A 33 7.32 -2.19 8.17
C TYR A 33 7.12 -0.93 9.02
N VAL A 34 6.65 0.16 8.42
CA VAL A 34 6.40 1.45 9.10
C VAL A 34 4.94 1.83 8.94
N ARG A 35 4.30 2.16 10.07
CA ARG A 35 2.92 2.64 10.06
C ARG A 35 2.86 4.12 10.43
N TRP A 36 2.29 4.90 9.55
CA TRP A 36 2.02 6.32 9.77
C TRP A 36 0.60 6.54 10.32
N PRO A 37 0.37 7.62 11.08
CA PRO A 37 -0.99 8.03 11.45
C PRO A 37 -1.86 8.24 10.21
N GLY A 38 -3.12 7.76 10.25
CA GLY A 38 -4.03 7.80 9.11
C GLY A 38 -4.23 9.21 8.54
N GLU A 39 -4.45 10.20 9.40
CA GLU A 39 -4.59 11.61 9.00
C GLU A 39 -3.38 12.12 8.20
N ARG A 40 -2.17 11.66 8.56
CA ARG A 40 -0.95 12.04 7.85
C ARG A 40 -0.88 11.39 6.47
N VAL A 41 -1.27 10.13 6.38
CA VAL A 41 -1.37 9.42 5.11
C VAL A 41 -2.36 10.11 4.19
N ASP A 42 -3.56 10.43 4.69
CA ASP A 42 -4.60 11.09 3.92
C ASP A 42 -4.15 12.48 3.42
N ALA A 43 -3.44 13.25 4.27
CA ALA A 43 -2.86 14.53 3.86
C ALA A 43 -1.83 14.39 2.72
N TRP A 44 -0.94 13.41 2.80
CA TRP A 44 0.06 13.15 1.76
C TRP A 44 -0.56 12.62 0.46
N VAL A 45 -1.61 11.80 0.55
CA VAL A 45 -2.35 11.33 -0.63
C VAL A 45 -3.00 12.50 -1.35
N ALA A 46 -3.65 13.42 -0.61
CA ALA A 46 -4.24 14.63 -1.16
C ALA A 46 -3.19 15.57 -1.78
N GLU A 47 -2.01 15.70 -1.16
CA GLU A 47 -0.90 16.48 -1.71
C GLU A 47 -0.39 15.88 -3.03
N TYR A 48 -0.18 14.55 -3.05
CA TYR A 48 0.24 13.85 -4.26
C TYR A 48 -0.80 13.99 -5.38
N TYR A 49 -2.09 13.81 -5.05
CA TYR A 49 -3.17 14.01 -6.02
C TYR A 49 -3.11 15.38 -6.67
N ARG A 50 -3.02 16.45 -5.87
CA ARG A 50 -2.92 17.83 -6.40
C ARG A 50 -1.72 18.04 -7.31
N ALA A 51 -0.56 17.51 -6.91
CA ALA A 51 0.66 17.61 -7.71
C ALA A 51 0.54 16.84 -9.04
N ALA A 52 0.03 15.62 -9.00
CA ALA A 52 -0.15 14.77 -10.17
C ALA A 52 -1.22 15.33 -11.13
N HIS A 53 -2.31 15.87 -10.60
CA HIS A 53 -3.35 16.52 -11.37
C HIS A 53 -2.83 17.79 -12.06
N ALA A 54 -2.10 18.63 -11.33
CA ALA A 54 -1.46 19.83 -11.89
C ALA A 54 -0.43 19.50 -12.99
N ALA A 55 0.23 18.35 -12.88
CA ALA A 55 1.14 17.83 -13.89
C ALA A 55 0.44 17.17 -15.10
N GLY A 56 -0.90 17.09 -15.12
CA GLY A 56 -1.68 16.47 -16.19
C GLY A 56 -1.62 14.93 -16.24
N LEU A 57 -1.18 14.28 -15.15
CA LEU A 57 -1.00 12.83 -15.11
C LEU A 57 -2.30 12.05 -14.83
N LEU A 58 -3.33 12.71 -14.30
CA LEU A 58 -4.56 12.05 -13.84
C LEU A 58 -5.78 12.26 -14.77
N GLY A 59 -5.64 13.10 -15.81
CA GLY A 59 -6.77 13.38 -16.71
C GLY A 59 -7.94 14.03 -15.97
N MET A 60 -9.14 13.42 -16.07
CA MET A 60 -10.39 13.91 -15.46
C MET A 60 -10.72 13.26 -14.10
N VAL A 61 -9.80 12.49 -13.55
CA VAL A 61 -9.99 11.79 -12.26
C VAL A 61 -10.12 12.82 -11.13
N ASP A 62 -11.17 12.73 -10.34
CA ASP A 62 -11.32 13.55 -9.15
C ASP A 62 -10.60 12.97 -7.93
N GLU A 63 -10.54 13.74 -6.85
CA GLU A 63 -9.82 13.33 -5.63
C GLU A 63 -10.48 12.13 -4.94
N ALA A 64 -11.80 12.00 -4.99
CA ALA A 64 -12.52 10.89 -4.38
C ALA A 64 -12.25 9.57 -5.12
N GLU A 65 -12.28 9.61 -6.45
CA GLU A 65 -11.93 8.47 -7.31
C GLU A 65 -10.46 8.07 -7.14
N PHE A 66 -9.55 9.05 -7.05
CA PHE A 66 -8.14 8.78 -6.79
C PHE A 66 -7.91 8.11 -5.43
N LEU A 67 -8.62 8.56 -4.39
CA LEU A 67 -8.55 7.95 -3.06
C LEU A 67 -9.10 6.52 -3.06
N GLU A 68 -10.14 6.25 -3.84
CA GLU A 68 -10.64 4.89 -4.04
C GLU A 68 -9.58 4.00 -4.69
N TRP A 69 -8.93 4.45 -5.75
CA TRP A 69 -7.82 3.74 -6.38
C TRP A 69 -6.68 3.45 -5.40
N PHE A 70 -6.32 4.43 -4.56
CA PHE A 70 -5.31 4.25 -3.53
C PHE A 70 -5.70 3.19 -2.50
N ASP A 71 -6.95 3.19 -2.06
CA ASP A 71 -7.46 2.21 -1.10
C ASP A 71 -7.48 0.80 -1.67
N LEU A 72 -8.05 0.60 -2.86
CA LEU A 72 -8.16 -0.71 -3.51
C LEU A 72 -6.78 -1.25 -3.90
N MET A 73 -5.88 -0.41 -4.38
CA MET A 73 -4.49 -0.79 -4.63
C MET A 73 -3.80 -1.23 -3.33
N GLY A 74 -4.10 -0.55 -2.21
CA GLY A 74 -3.61 -0.95 -0.89
C GLY A 74 -4.03 -2.36 -0.52
N VAL A 75 -5.30 -2.71 -0.73
CA VAL A 75 -5.81 -4.07 -0.47
C VAL A 75 -5.03 -5.10 -1.27
N GLN A 76 -4.87 -4.90 -2.57
CA GLN A 76 -4.12 -5.81 -3.44
C GLN A 76 -2.67 -6.01 -2.96
N ARG A 77 -1.98 -4.91 -2.67
CA ARG A 77 -0.58 -4.96 -2.25
C ARG A 77 -0.40 -5.62 -0.89
N HIS A 78 -1.28 -5.34 0.08
CA HIS A 78 -1.19 -5.91 1.41
C HIS A 78 -1.53 -7.41 1.42
N LEU A 79 -2.49 -7.87 0.62
CA LEU A 79 -2.73 -9.30 0.40
C LEU A 79 -1.49 -9.99 -0.19
N LYS A 80 -0.90 -9.39 -1.22
CA LYS A 80 0.34 -9.90 -1.83
C LYS A 80 1.47 -9.98 -0.80
N ALA A 81 1.70 -8.92 -0.03
CA ALA A 81 2.79 -8.87 0.96
C ALA A 81 2.59 -9.90 2.06
N ALA A 82 1.40 -9.99 2.67
CA ALA A 82 1.09 -10.98 3.69
C ALA A 82 1.26 -12.42 3.17
N GLY A 83 0.82 -12.70 1.93
CA GLY A 83 1.02 -13.99 1.28
C GLY A 83 2.51 -14.30 1.02
N ILE A 84 3.32 -13.30 0.64
CA ILE A 84 4.77 -13.46 0.48
C ILE A 84 5.43 -13.76 1.83
N PHE A 85 5.08 -13.06 2.90
CA PHE A 85 5.62 -13.27 4.24
C PHE A 85 5.32 -14.68 4.75
N ALA A 86 4.08 -15.14 4.61
CA ALA A 86 3.70 -16.51 4.94
C ALA A 86 4.47 -17.53 4.09
N ARG A 87 4.60 -17.33 2.79
CA ARG A 87 5.34 -18.21 1.89
C ARG A 87 6.83 -18.29 2.24
N LEU A 88 7.47 -17.17 2.58
CA LEU A 88 8.87 -17.14 3.00
C LEU A 88 9.10 -18.01 4.23
N ASN A 89 8.17 -18.03 5.18
CA ASN A 89 8.24 -18.91 6.32
C ASN A 89 8.03 -20.39 5.92
N HIS A 90 6.96 -20.69 5.19
CA HIS A 90 6.62 -22.07 4.86
C HIS A 90 7.61 -22.75 3.90
N ARG A 91 8.06 -22.01 2.90
CA ARG A 91 8.95 -22.56 1.86
C ARG A 91 10.42 -22.45 2.21
N ASP A 92 10.82 -21.29 2.77
CA ASP A 92 12.24 -20.93 2.91
C ASP A 92 12.70 -20.91 4.37
N GLY A 93 11.82 -21.24 5.34
CA GLY A 93 12.14 -21.24 6.77
C GLY A 93 12.43 -19.85 7.37
N LYS A 94 12.10 -18.77 6.64
CA LYS A 94 12.35 -17.39 7.05
C LYS A 94 11.19 -16.83 7.87
N SER A 95 11.19 -17.04 9.18
CA SER A 95 10.12 -16.61 10.09
C SER A 95 10.15 -15.11 10.45
N GLY A 96 11.22 -14.39 10.15
CA GLY A 96 11.41 -12.99 10.56
C GLY A 96 10.34 -12.01 10.06
N TYR A 97 9.60 -12.37 9.01
CA TYR A 97 8.54 -11.54 8.43
C TYR A 97 7.14 -11.81 8.97
N LEU A 98 6.96 -12.89 9.77
CA LEU A 98 5.62 -13.24 10.29
C LEU A 98 5.03 -12.17 11.20
N GLY A 99 5.88 -11.49 11.98
CA GLY A 99 5.47 -10.40 12.86
C GLY A 99 4.90 -9.17 12.14
N ASP A 100 5.13 -9.02 10.82
CA ASP A 100 4.63 -7.91 10.02
C ASP A 100 3.27 -8.21 9.37
N ILE A 101 2.82 -9.48 9.38
CA ILE A 101 1.53 -9.88 8.78
C ILE A 101 0.34 -9.18 9.47
N PRO A 102 0.23 -9.13 10.82
CA PRO A 102 -0.89 -8.46 11.47
C PRO A 102 -1.00 -6.97 11.10
N ARG A 103 0.14 -6.24 11.05
CA ARG A 103 0.17 -4.84 10.62
C ARG A 103 -0.30 -4.69 9.19
N THR A 104 0.21 -5.55 8.30
CA THR A 104 -0.10 -5.53 6.87
C THR A 104 -1.59 -5.80 6.62
N LEU A 105 -2.16 -6.80 7.26
CA LEU A 105 -3.59 -7.12 7.14
C LEU A 105 -4.48 -6.08 7.82
N GLY A 106 -3.99 -5.41 8.87
CA GLY A 106 -4.69 -4.32 9.55
C GLY A 106 -5.07 -3.17 8.62
N TYR A 107 -4.27 -2.87 7.60
CA TYR A 107 -4.63 -1.87 6.58
C TYR A 107 -5.88 -2.27 5.79
N ILE A 108 -6.05 -3.56 5.48
CA ILE A 108 -7.24 -4.06 4.77
C ILE A 108 -8.49 -3.89 5.64
N VAL A 109 -8.37 -4.20 6.92
CA VAL A 109 -9.47 -4.00 7.89
C VAL A 109 -9.88 -2.52 7.97
N GLU A 110 -8.92 -1.61 7.92
CA GLU A 110 -9.22 -0.16 7.90
C GLU A 110 -9.89 0.28 6.61
N VAL A 111 -9.43 -0.20 5.46
CA VAL A 111 -10.05 0.09 4.17
C VAL A 111 -11.49 -0.42 4.12
N GLY A 112 -11.77 -1.61 4.66
CA GLY A 112 -13.13 -2.18 4.72
C GLY A 112 -14.15 -1.36 5.50
N LYS A 113 -13.70 -0.45 6.39
CA LYS A 113 -14.59 0.48 7.11
C LYS A 113 -15.13 1.62 6.24
N ARG A 114 -14.48 1.90 5.12
CA ARG A 114 -14.84 3.00 4.21
C ARG A 114 -15.11 2.58 2.76
N ARG A 115 -14.84 1.31 2.42
CA ARG A 115 -15.05 0.74 1.08
C ARG A 115 -15.93 -0.50 1.17
N ALA A 116 -17.18 -0.37 0.72
CA ALA A 116 -18.16 -1.44 0.80
C ALA A 116 -17.73 -2.70 0.03
N GLU A 117 -16.99 -2.52 -1.07
CA GLU A 117 -16.52 -3.59 -1.96
C GLU A 117 -15.60 -4.59 -1.27
N VAL A 118 -14.93 -4.17 -0.19
CA VAL A 118 -13.96 -5.01 0.54
C VAL A 118 -14.38 -5.28 1.98
N THR A 119 -15.58 -4.87 2.40
CA THR A 119 -16.07 -5.06 3.78
C THR A 119 -16.06 -6.53 4.19
N SER A 120 -16.62 -7.44 3.38
CA SER A 120 -16.65 -8.86 3.69
C SER A 120 -15.25 -9.48 3.83
N LEU A 121 -14.29 -9.03 3.01
CA LEU A 121 -12.90 -9.46 3.13
C LEU A 121 -12.27 -8.93 4.43
N ALA A 122 -12.53 -7.67 4.77
CA ALA A 122 -12.02 -7.05 5.98
C ALA A 122 -12.56 -7.73 7.25
N GLU A 123 -13.86 -8.06 7.29
CA GLU A 123 -14.49 -8.82 8.36
C GLU A 123 -13.89 -10.23 8.47
N PHE A 124 -13.74 -10.93 7.36
CA PHE A 124 -13.09 -12.25 7.35
C PHE A 124 -11.67 -12.19 7.93
N ILE A 125 -10.89 -11.17 7.54
CA ILE A 125 -9.53 -10.99 8.05
C ILE A 125 -9.56 -10.70 9.55
N ALA A 126 -10.44 -9.80 10.01
CA ALA A 126 -10.53 -9.41 11.41
C ALA A 126 -10.99 -10.57 12.31
N ASP A 127 -11.98 -11.36 11.87
CA ASP A 127 -12.64 -12.37 12.69
C ASP A 127 -11.99 -13.74 12.61
N ARG A 128 -11.36 -14.07 11.48
CA ARG A 128 -10.86 -15.42 11.22
C ARG A 128 -9.36 -15.51 11.01
N VAL A 129 -8.72 -14.47 10.49
CA VAL A 129 -7.30 -14.53 10.19
C VAL A 129 -6.47 -13.96 11.34
N LEU A 130 -6.67 -12.71 11.70
CA LEU A 130 -5.88 -12.03 12.73
C LEU A 130 -5.86 -12.74 14.09
N PRO A 131 -6.96 -13.32 14.61
CA PRO A 131 -6.94 -14.03 15.90
C PRO A 131 -6.17 -15.35 15.88
N ASN A 132 -5.80 -15.87 14.71
CA ASN A 132 -5.13 -17.16 14.51
C ASN A 132 -3.69 -17.05 13.99
N LEU A 133 -3.11 -15.83 14.01
CA LEU A 133 -1.72 -15.56 13.61
C LEU A 133 -0.69 -15.68 14.79
#